data_b9ce834a75f67adda8477c5b7375dab0
#
_entry.id   b9ce834a75f67adda8477c5b7375dab0
#
_cell.length_a   1.000
_cell.length_b   1.000
_cell.length_c   1.000
_cell.angle_alpha   90.00
_cell.angle_beta   90.00
_cell.angle_gamma   90.00
#
_symmetry.space_group_name_H-M   'P 1'
#
loop_
_entity.id
_entity.type
_entity.pdbx_description
1 polymer ?
#
loop_
_entity_poly.entity_id
_entity_poly.type
_entity_poly.pdbx_seq_one_letter_code
_entity_poly.pdbx_strand_id
1 'polypeptide(L)'
;AIATAVSFLIASPIVKMADHKSLEDAQAKKDSMKAEAKGLTTVSGADVQAKDIKKIVFACDAGMGSSAMGATKFRNRIKDLNLGITVTNTSVDNVPADANVVVCQEILKDRAAKSAPQARLITLENFLADPHLDALYAELETLTTGKTAEADKTEAPAEEKKETKAGILVPEGIKTGCASVDKETAIRAAGQLLCDLGYVDANYIDAMVEREKIVTTYMGMGVAIPHGTSDAKETVKKSGIVV
;
A
#
# COMPACT_ATOMS: atom_id res chain seq x y z
N ALA A 1 37.43 -34.89 -7.27
CA ALA A 1 38.22 -33.98 -6.43
C ALA A 1 38.88 -32.85 -7.22
N ILE A 2 39.49 -33.11 -8.38
CA ILE A 2 40.17 -32.08 -9.20
C ILE A 2 39.14 -31.14 -9.86
N ALA A 3 38.07 -31.66 -10.40
CA ALA A 3 37.00 -30.85 -11.06
C ALA A 3 36.30 -29.88 -10.07
N THR A 4 36.07 -30.31 -8.84
CA THR A 4 35.48 -29.45 -7.80
C THR A 4 36.43 -28.35 -7.34
N ALA A 5 37.74 -28.62 -7.26
CA ALA A 5 38.74 -27.62 -6.92
C ALA A 5 38.90 -26.54 -8.01
N VAL A 6 38.89 -26.94 -9.29
CA VAL A 6 38.96 -26.00 -10.42
C VAL A 6 37.69 -25.15 -10.50
N SER A 7 36.51 -25.74 -10.31
CA SER A 7 35.24 -24.98 -10.29
C SER A 7 35.21 -23.95 -9.15
N PHE A 8 35.71 -24.31 -7.96
CA PHE A 8 35.82 -23.42 -6.82
C PHE A 8 36.80 -22.27 -7.05
N LEU A 9 37.93 -22.53 -7.68
CA LEU A 9 38.97 -21.53 -8.00
C LEU A 9 38.49 -20.52 -9.05
N ILE A 10 37.61 -20.93 -9.99
CA ILE A 10 37.05 -20.05 -11.01
C ILE A 10 35.83 -19.29 -10.47
N ALA A 11 34.96 -19.96 -9.73
CA ALA A 11 33.73 -19.35 -9.21
C ALA A 11 33.98 -18.38 -8.05
N SER A 12 34.94 -18.66 -7.18
CA SER A 12 35.21 -17.86 -5.98
C SER A 12 35.57 -16.40 -6.26
N PRO A 13 36.47 -16.05 -7.22
CA PRO A 13 36.71 -14.65 -7.56
C PRO A 13 35.52 -13.97 -8.25
N ILE A 14 34.75 -14.71 -9.06
CA ILE A 14 33.56 -14.15 -9.72
C ILE A 14 32.47 -13.79 -8.69
N VAL A 15 32.24 -14.67 -7.71
CA VAL A 15 31.28 -14.40 -6.62
C VAL A 15 31.77 -13.24 -5.75
N LYS A 16 33.06 -13.19 -5.40
CA LYS A 16 33.62 -12.06 -4.63
C LYS A 16 33.53 -10.73 -5.38
N MET A 17 33.74 -10.72 -6.70
CA MET A 17 33.58 -9.49 -7.51
C MET A 17 32.11 -9.09 -7.64
N ALA A 18 31.20 -10.05 -7.79
CA ALA A 18 29.76 -9.78 -7.83
C ALA A 18 29.24 -9.23 -6.49
N ASP A 19 29.66 -9.82 -5.37
CA ASP A 19 29.28 -9.37 -4.03
C ASP A 19 29.82 -7.98 -3.70
N HIS A 20 31.05 -7.64 -4.09
CA HIS A 20 31.59 -6.30 -3.85
C HIS A 20 30.84 -5.24 -4.64
N LYS A 21 30.57 -5.47 -5.90
CA LYS A 21 29.83 -4.51 -6.74
C LYS A 21 28.36 -4.37 -6.32
N SER A 22 27.72 -5.48 -5.98
CA SER A 22 26.34 -5.46 -5.49
C SER A 22 26.21 -4.84 -4.11
N LEU A 23 27.23 -4.99 -3.24
CA LEU A 23 27.29 -4.33 -1.93
C LEU A 23 27.56 -2.83 -2.06
N GLU A 24 28.46 -2.41 -2.94
CA GLU A 24 28.72 -0.99 -3.20
C GLU A 24 27.52 -0.31 -3.85
N ASP A 25 26.89 -0.95 -4.84
CA ASP A 25 25.67 -0.45 -5.47
C ASP A 25 24.49 -0.42 -4.48
N ALA A 26 24.36 -1.41 -3.61
CA ALA A 26 23.36 -1.44 -2.54
C ALA A 26 23.65 -0.37 -1.47
N GLN A 27 24.92 -0.17 -1.13
CA GLN A 27 25.33 0.86 -0.17
C GLN A 27 25.12 2.27 -0.76
N ALA A 28 25.52 2.51 -2.01
CA ALA A 28 25.30 3.77 -2.72
C ALA A 28 23.80 4.07 -2.89
N LYS A 29 22.99 3.04 -3.18
CA LYS A 29 21.54 3.16 -3.24
C LYS A 29 20.93 3.45 -1.87
N LYS A 30 21.43 2.85 -0.81
CA LYS A 30 21.03 3.12 0.58
C LYS A 30 21.43 4.53 1.00
N ASP A 31 22.60 5.00 0.62
CA ASP A 31 23.08 6.35 0.96
C ASP A 31 22.37 7.44 0.13
N SER A 32 22.03 7.17 -1.13
CA SER A 32 21.20 8.06 -1.93
C SER A 32 19.77 8.13 -1.40
N MET A 33 19.17 6.98 -1.05
CA MET A 33 17.85 6.93 -0.40
C MET A 33 17.84 7.64 0.96
N LYS A 34 18.94 7.57 1.71
CA LYS A 34 19.09 8.27 2.99
C LYS A 34 19.31 9.77 2.83
N ALA A 35 19.92 10.21 1.74
CA ALA A 35 20.07 11.61 1.36
C ALA A 35 18.73 12.20 0.86
N GLU A 36 18.02 11.45 0.04
CA GLU A 36 16.66 11.79 -0.40
C GLU A 36 15.67 11.84 0.76
N ALA A 37 15.74 10.87 1.69
CA ALA A 37 14.91 10.85 2.90
C ALA A 37 15.17 12.07 3.82
N LYS A 38 16.38 12.64 3.81
CA LYS A 38 16.69 13.91 4.52
C LYS A 38 16.18 15.16 3.79
N GLY A 39 15.95 15.05 2.47
CA GLY A 39 15.37 16.12 1.65
C GLY A 39 13.85 15.99 1.47
N LEU A 40 13.24 14.92 1.98
CA LEU A 40 11.80 14.72 1.91
C LEU A 40 11.11 15.76 2.78
N THR A 41 10.57 16.76 2.15
CA THR A 41 9.72 17.77 2.77
C THR A 41 8.47 17.10 3.31
N THR A 42 8.45 16.87 4.62
CA THR A 42 7.22 16.62 5.35
C THR A 42 6.35 17.86 5.21
N VAL A 43 5.33 17.77 4.38
CA VAL A 43 4.44 18.87 4.14
C VAL A 43 3.41 18.90 5.25
N SER A 44 3.50 19.96 6.07
CA SER A 44 2.48 20.39 7.02
C SER A 44 1.89 19.30 7.92
N GLY A 45 2.29 19.29 9.13
CA GLY A 45 1.85 18.44 10.23
C GLY A 45 2.80 18.67 11.40
N ALA A 46 2.37 18.40 12.62
CA ALA A 46 3.23 18.47 13.79
C ALA A 46 4.53 17.69 13.56
N ASP A 47 5.61 18.14 14.15
CA ASP A 47 6.91 17.45 14.17
C ASP A 47 6.78 16.16 15.01
N VAL A 48 6.09 15.17 14.44
CA VAL A 48 5.81 13.88 15.07
C VAL A 48 7.07 13.03 14.98
N GLN A 49 7.78 12.89 16.08
CA GLN A 49 8.96 12.04 16.16
C GLN A 49 8.57 10.55 16.14
N ALA A 50 9.46 9.71 15.62
CA ALA A 50 9.22 8.26 15.52
C ALA A 50 8.71 7.61 16.82
N LYS A 51 9.25 8.03 17.97
CA LYS A 51 8.86 7.52 19.30
C LYS A 51 7.40 7.84 19.69
N ASP A 52 6.81 8.87 19.09
CA ASP A 52 5.46 9.32 19.38
C ASP A 52 4.42 8.72 18.45
N ILE A 53 4.86 7.94 17.45
CA ILE A 53 3.99 7.27 16.47
C ILE A 53 3.32 6.08 17.14
N LYS A 54 2.00 6.17 17.35
CA LYS A 54 1.14 5.08 17.84
C LYS A 54 0.14 4.61 16.79
N LYS A 55 -0.23 5.50 15.85
CA LYS A 55 -1.23 5.20 14.84
C LYS A 55 -0.83 5.76 13.48
N ILE A 56 -0.71 4.85 12.51
CA ILE A 56 -0.44 5.15 11.10
C ILE A 56 -1.71 4.85 10.30
N VAL A 57 -2.16 5.81 9.51
CA VAL A 57 -3.39 5.69 8.72
C VAL A 57 -3.06 5.81 7.24
N PHE A 58 -3.37 4.77 6.48
CA PHE A 58 -3.30 4.79 5.03
C PHE A 58 -4.61 5.34 4.48
N ALA A 59 -4.58 6.48 3.82
CA ALA A 59 -5.75 7.19 3.36
C ALA A 59 -5.80 7.26 1.83
N CYS A 60 -6.87 6.77 1.24
CA CYS A 60 -7.17 6.98 -0.18
C CYS A 60 -8.56 7.62 -0.33
N ASP A 61 -8.97 7.91 -1.55
CA ASP A 61 -10.26 8.57 -1.80
C ASP A 61 -11.43 7.80 -1.15
N ALA A 62 -11.58 6.53 -1.45
CA ALA A 62 -12.68 5.70 -0.93
C ALA A 62 -12.40 5.01 0.41
N GLY A 63 -11.16 4.98 0.87
CA GLY A 63 -10.76 4.28 2.11
C GLY A 63 -10.70 2.76 1.98
N MET A 64 -10.77 2.23 0.78
CA MET A 64 -10.70 0.79 0.46
C MET A 64 -9.79 0.59 -0.75
N GLY A 65 -9.46 -0.66 -1.07
CA GLY A 65 -8.60 -0.98 -2.20
C GLY A 65 -7.13 -0.67 -1.89
N SER A 66 -6.52 0.28 -2.58
CA SER A 66 -5.09 0.56 -2.50
C SER A 66 -4.60 0.90 -1.09
N SER A 67 -5.33 1.72 -0.35
CA SER A 67 -4.98 2.05 1.04
C SER A 67 -5.09 0.84 1.97
N ALA A 68 -6.09 -0.01 1.80
CA ALA A 68 -6.25 -1.23 2.59
C ALA A 68 -5.11 -2.23 2.34
N MET A 69 -4.72 -2.39 1.06
CA MET A 69 -3.59 -3.25 0.70
C MET A 69 -2.26 -2.69 1.23
N GLY A 70 -2.03 -1.38 1.06
CA GLY A 70 -0.85 -0.70 1.60
C GLY A 70 -0.74 -0.83 3.11
N ALA A 71 -1.84 -0.57 3.83
CA ALA A 71 -1.91 -0.71 5.27
C ALA A 71 -1.61 -2.15 5.72
N THR A 72 -2.18 -3.15 5.04
CA THR A 72 -1.95 -4.56 5.36
C THR A 72 -0.49 -4.95 5.11
N LYS A 73 0.09 -4.55 3.97
CA LYS A 73 1.50 -4.81 3.66
C LYS A 73 2.43 -4.15 4.69
N PHE A 74 2.19 -2.89 5.00
CA PHE A 74 3.02 -2.14 5.96
C PHE A 74 2.87 -2.68 7.39
N ARG A 75 1.65 -3.03 7.82
CA ARG A 75 1.39 -3.68 9.12
C ARG A 75 2.17 -4.98 9.25
N ASN A 76 2.15 -5.83 8.22
CA ASN A 76 2.91 -7.08 8.23
C ASN A 76 4.42 -6.83 8.29
N ARG A 77 4.91 -5.79 7.61
CA ARG A 77 6.33 -5.42 7.59
C ARG A 77 6.83 -4.95 8.96
N ILE A 78 6.05 -4.16 9.69
CA ILE A 78 6.46 -3.64 11.01
C ILE A 78 6.11 -4.58 12.17
N LYS A 79 5.44 -5.70 11.92
CA LYS A 79 4.99 -6.64 12.94
C LYS A 79 6.13 -7.14 13.83
N ASP A 80 7.26 -7.46 13.22
CA ASP A 80 8.43 -8.00 13.91
C ASP A 80 9.17 -6.95 14.76
N LEU A 81 8.87 -5.66 14.56
CA LEU A 81 9.44 -4.58 15.35
C LEU A 81 8.80 -4.43 16.74
N ASN A 82 7.67 -5.06 17.01
CA ASN A 82 6.97 -5.06 18.30
C ASN A 82 6.79 -3.66 18.93
N LEU A 83 6.50 -2.64 18.12
CA LEU A 83 6.40 -1.24 18.57
C LEU A 83 5.01 -0.85 19.10
N GLY A 84 4.02 -1.76 19.06
CA GLY A 84 2.64 -1.45 19.47
C GLY A 84 1.93 -0.43 18.57
N ILE A 85 2.42 -0.23 17.34
CA ILE A 85 1.86 0.73 16.39
C ILE A 85 0.65 0.13 15.68
N THR A 86 -0.47 0.84 15.74
CA THR A 86 -1.69 0.47 15.01
C THR A 86 -1.62 1.02 13.58
N VAL A 87 -1.80 0.15 12.58
CA VAL A 87 -1.88 0.55 11.17
C VAL A 87 -3.27 0.27 10.63
N THR A 88 -3.96 1.30 10.18
CA THR A 88 -5.34 1.23 9.65
C THR A 88 -5.45 1.89 8.28
N ASN A 89 -6.59 1.74 7.63
CA ASN A 89 -6.93 2.44 6.38
C ASN A 89 -8.28 3.11 6.49
N THR A 90 -8.44 4.22 5.78
CA THR A 90 -9.71 4.97 5.75
C THR A 90 -9.81 5.82 4.48
N SER A 91 -10.98 6.44 4.26
CA SER A 91 -11.07 7.51 3.26
C SER A 91 -10.33 8.76 3.77
N VAL A 92 -9.77 9.53 2.85
CA VAL A 92 -8.99 10.72 3.18
C VAL A 92 -9.79 11.77 3.95
N ASP A 93 -11.12 11.80 3.80
CA ASP A 93 -11.99 12.74 4.49
C ASP A 93 -12.40 12.30 5.91
N ASN A 94 -12.14 11.03 6.26
CA ASN A 94 -12.53 10.44 7.54
C ASN A 94 -11.31 9.93 8.34
N VAL A 95 -10.19 10.64 8.26
CA VAL A 95 -9.01 10.29 9.04
C VAL A 95 -9.27 10.53 10.52
N PRO A 96 -9.03 9.51 11.40
CA PRO A 96 -9.23 9.68 12.84
C PRO A 96 -8.34 10.78 13.42
N ALA A 97 -8.87 11.53 14.39
CA ALA A 97 -8.16 12.65 15.03
C ALA A 97 -6.93 12.20 15.86
N ASP A 98 -6.83 10.92 16.21
CA ASP A 98 -5.71 10.29 16.92
C ASP A 98 -4.62 9.75 15.98
N ALA A 99 -4.72 9.99 14.66
CA ALA A 99 -3.69 9.62 13.71
C ALA A 99 -2.43 10.45 13.94
N ASN A 100 -1.28 9.78 14.10
CA ASN A 100 0.03 10.45 14.20
C ASN A 100 0.65 10.61 12.82
N VAL A 101 0.49 9.62 11.95
CA VAL A 101 1.00 9.64 10.57
C VAL A 101 -0.13 9.29 9.62
N VAL A 102 -0.27 10.08 8.56
CA VAL A 102 -1.19 9.80 7.44
C VAL A 102 -0.38 9.57 6.18
N VAL A 103 -0.60 8.43 5.56
CA VAL A 103 0.02 8.04 4.30
C VAL A 103 -1.02 8.14 3.20
N CYS A 104 -0.82 9.02 2.23
CA CYS A 104 -1.77 9.21 1.12
C CYS A 104 -1.05 9.44 -0.21
N GLN A 105 -1.80 9.42 -1.30
CA GLN A 105 -1.25 9.79 -2.61
C GLN A 105 -1.10 11.32 -2.69
N GLU A 106 -0.08 11.80 -3.41
CA GLU A 106 0.25 13.22 -3.52
C GLU A 106 -0.96 14.10 -3.90
N ILE A 107 -1.79 13.62 -4.82
CA ILE A 107 -3.00 14.33 -5.28
C ILE A 107 -4.06 14.51 -4.17
N LEU A 108 -4.00 13.71 -3.11
CA LEU A 108 -4.94 13.77 -1.97
C LEU A 108 -4.38 14.56 -0.77
N LYS A 109 -3.17 15.10 -0.88
CA LYS A 109 -2.44 15.79 0.16
C LYS A 109 -3.24 16.90 0.83
N ASP A 110 -3.85 17.79 0.05
CA ASP A 110 -4.60 18.94 0.58
C ASP A 110 -5.86 18.50 1.33
N ARG A 111 -6.50 17.41 0.88
CA ARG A 111 -7.64 16.82 1.59
C ARG A 111 -7.19 16.16 2.89
N ALA A 112 -6.10 15.43 2.86
CA ALA A 112 -5.51 14.79 4.04
C ALA A 112 -5.08 15.83 5.07
N ALA A 113 -4.46 16.95 4.65
CA ALA A 113 -4.08 18.04 5.53
C ALA A 113 -5.26 18.71 6.23
N LYS A 114 -6.41 18.82 5.53
CA LYS A 114 -7.64 19.36 6.13
C LYS A 114 -8.27 18.38 7.12
N SER A 115 -8.26 17.10 6.80
CA SER A 115 -8.87 16.05 7.62
C SER A 115 -8.06 15.73 8.87
N ALA A 116 -6.73 15.84 8.80
CA ALA A 116 -5.83 15.50 9.91
C ALA A 116 -4.67 16.51 10.02
N PRO A 117 -4.95 17.78 10.39
CA PRO A 117 -3.94 18.84 10.48
C PRO A 117 -2.88 18.57 11.54
N GLN A 118 -3.17 17.71 12.52
CA GLN A 118 -2.27 17.31 13.61
C GLN A 118 -1.32 16.17 13.22
N ALA A 119 -1.59 15.46 12.12
CA ALA A 119 -0.82 14.30 11.71
C ALA A 119 0.35 14.69 10.79
N ARG A 120 1.45 13.94 10.89
CA ARG A 120 2.53 14.00 9.90
C ARG A 120 2.04 13.36 8.60
N LEU A 121 2.07 14.11 7.50
CA LEU A 121 1.70 13.60 6.19
C LEU A 121 2.90 13.01 5.47
N ILE A 122 2.70 11.82 4.93
CA ILE A 122 3.63 11.15 4.01
C ILE A 122 2.90 10.92 2.71
N THR A 123 3.35 11.58 1.66
CA THR A 123 2.78 11.43 0.33
C THR A 123 3.59 10.41 -0.48
N LEU A 124 2.91 9.68 -1.35
CA LEU A 124 3.50 8.63 -2.15
C LEU A 124 2.76 8.47 -3.49
N GLU A 125 3.40 7.83 -4.42
CA GLU A 125 2.79 7.47 -5.71
C GLU A 125 2.11 6.10 -5.65
N ASN A 126 2.72 5.15 -4.95
CA ASN A 126 2.25 3.76 -4.90
C ASN A 126 2.29 3.19 -3.48
N PHE A 127 1.13 2.79 -2.95
CA PHE A 127 0.99 2.21 -1.61
C PHE A 127 1.73 0.87 -1.41
N LEU A 128 2.13 0.17 -2.47
CA LEU A 128 2.79 -1.12 -2.36
C LEU A 128 4.32 -1.04 -2.44
N ALA A 129 4.84 -0.04 -3.13
CA ALA A 129 6.29 0.11 -3.33
C ALA A 129 6.62 1.59 -3.52
N ASP A 130 7.05 2.23 -2.44
CA ASP A 130 7.42 3.64 -2.44
C ASP A 130 8.59 3.89 -1.49
N PRO A 131 9.62 4.64 -1.89
CA PRO A 131 10.77 4.97 -1.03
C PRO A 131 10.40 5.61 0.30
N HIS A 132 9.30 6.37 0.36
CA HIS A 132 8.82 7.01 1.58
C HIS A 132 8.36 5.99 2.63
N LEU A 133 7.79 4.86 2.20
CA LEU A 133 7.45 3.75 3.10
C LEU A 133 8.69 3.03 3.61
N ASP A 134 9.75 2.97 2.81
CA ASP A 134 11.04 2.41 3.23
C ASP A 134 11.71 3.33 4.24
N ALA A 135 11.64 4.64 4.03
CA ALA A 135 12.16 5.64 4.97
C ALA A 135 11.40 5.61 6.31
N LEU A 136 10.07 5.52 6.27
CA LEU A 136 9.25 5.38 7.48
C LEU A 136 9.58 4.08 8.23
N TYR A 137 9.75 2.97 7.51
CA TYR A 137 10.15 1.70 8.12
C TYR A 137 11.52 1.81 8.79
N ALA A 138 12.53 2.37 8.11
CA ALA A 138 13.87 2.56 8.67
C ALA A 138 13.86 3.47 9.92
N GLU A 139 13.01 4.50 9.93
CA GLU A 139 12.81 5.37 11.09
C GLU A 139 12.24 4.58 12.29
N LEU A 140 11.25 3.73 12.07
CA LEU A 140 10.65 2.88 13.09
C LEU A 140 11.63 1.79 13.58
N GLU A 141 12.44 1.23 12.70
CA GLU A 141 13.44 0.22 13.03
C GLU A 141 14.50 0.75 14.00
N THR A 142 14.85 2.03 13.92
CA THR A 142 15.79 2.65 14.87
C THR A 142 15.30 2.63 16.31
N LEU A 143 13.98 2.54 16.53
CA LEU A 143 13.39 2.47 17.87
C LEU A 143 13.59 1.10 18.53
N THR A 144 13.79 0.04 17.73
CA THR A 144 13.99 -1.33 18.24
C THR A 144 15.44 -1.58 18.68
N THR A 145 16.41 -0.88 18.09
CA THR A 145 17.84 -1.01 18.46
C THR A 145 18.15 -0.47 19.86
N GLY A 146 17.20 0.17 20.54
CA GLY A 146 17.33 0.70 21.91
C GLY A 146 16.55 -0.03 23.00
N LYS A 147 15.79 -1.10 22.69
CA LYS A 147 14.97 -1.85 23.67
C LYS A 147 15.10 -3.36 23.48
N THR A 148 15.84 -3.99 24.37
CA THR A 148 15.66 -5.42 24.67
C THR A 148 14.39 -5.62 25.49
N ALA A 149 13.54 -6.50 24.97
CA ALA A 149 12.50 -7.32 25.58
C ALA A 149 11.69 -6.75 26.78
N GLU A 150 10.41 -6.55 26.51
CA GLU A 150 9.37 -7.15 27.38
C GLU A 150 8.09 -7.27 26.54
N ALA A 151 7.61 -8.52 26.47
CA ALA A 151 6.39 -8.87 25.79
C ALA A 151 5.19 -8.51 26.67
N ASP A 152 4.30 -7.69 26.17
CA ASP A 152 2.93 -7.69 26.65
C ASP A 152 1.97 -7.90 25.48
N LYS A 153 1.24 -9.00 25.58
CA LYS A 153 0.17 -9.36 24.68
C LYS A 153 -1.03 -8.50 25.02
N THR A 154 -1.32 -7.53 24.20
CA THR A 154 -2.63 -6.91 24.21
C THR A 154 -3.33 -7.18 22.90
N GLU A 155 -4.49 -7.74 23.04
CA GLU A 155 -5.44 -8.27 22.07
C GLU A 155 -5.62 -7.37 20.84
N ALA A 156 -5.71 -8.03 19.69
CA ALA A 156 -6.20 -7.46 18.45
C ALA A 156 -7.62 -6.91 18.66
N PRO A 157 -7.94 -5.70 18.17
CA PRO A 157 -9.33 -5.30 18.12
C PRO A 157 -10.05 -6.10 17.06
N ALA A 158 -11.12 -6.73 17.49
CA ALA A 158 -12.28 -7.24 16.79
C ALA A 158 -12.01 -7.79 15.37
N GLU A 159 -11.97 -9.09 15.29
CA GLU A 159 -12.38 -9.85 14.12
C GLU A 159 -13.73 -9.29 13.64
N GLU A 160 -13.70 -8.55 12.53
CA GLU A 160 -14.87 -8.52 11.67
C GLU A 160 -15.17 -9.99 11.36
N LYS A 161 -16.36 -10.41 11.75
CA LYS A 161 -16.89 -11.74 11.54
C LYS A 161 -16.46 -12.23 10.16
N LYS A 162 -15.64 -13.26 10.11
CA LYS A 162 -15.51 -14.16 8.98
C LYS A 162 -16.89 -14.74 8.70
N GLU A 163 -17.72 -13.97 8.02
CA GLU A 163 -18.65 -14.61 7.12
C GLU A 163 -17.79 -15.19 5.99
N THR A 164 -17.69 -16.48 5.96
CA THR A 164 -17.25 -17.24 4.80
C THR A 164 -18.20 -16.88 3.66
N LYS A 165 -17.91 -15.78 2.96
CA LYS A 165 -18.67 -15.34 1.79
C LYS A 165 -18.25 -16.21 0.61
N ALA A 166 -18.75 -17.44 0.58
CA ALA A 166 -18.91 -18.16 -0.65
C ALA A 166 -19.73 -17.26 -1.58
N GLY A 167 -19.12 -16.79 -2.69
CA GLY A 167 -19.85 -16.02 -3.71
C GLY A 167 -19.41 -14.59 -4.00
N ILE A 168 -18.34 -14.06 -3.39
CA ILE A 168 -17.82 -12.71 -3.77
C ILE A 168 -17.16 -12.74 -5.16
N LEU A 169 -16.44 -13.80 -5.48
CA LEU A 169 -15.92 -14.09 -6.81
C LEU A 169 -16.59 -15.37 -7.32
N VAL A 170 -17.36 -15.25 -8.39
CA VAL A 170 -18.04 -16.35 -9.02
C VAL A 170 -17.37 -16.71 -10.35
N PRO A 171 -17.46 -17.95 -10.84
CA PRO A 171 -16.82 -18.33 -12.11
C PRO A 171 -17.22 -17.45 -13.30
N GLU A 172 -18.47 -16.98 -13.34
CA GLU A 172 -19.01 -16.09 -14.37
C GLU A 172 -18.38 -14.69 -14.32
N GLY A 173 -17.81 -14.30 -13.17
CA GLY A 173 -17.07 -13.06 -12.96
C GLY A 173 -15.61 -13.13 -13.41
N ILE A 174 -15.15 -14.26 -13.95
CA ILE A 174 -13.76 -14.44 -14.40
C ILE A 174 -13.72 -14.51 -15.92
N LYS A 175 -13.05 -13.56 -16.56
CA LYS A 175 -12.82 -13.54 -18.00
C LYS A 175 -11.33 -13.58 -18.29
N THR A 176 -10.87 -14.61 -18.98
CA THR A 176 -9.47 -14.80 -19.38
C THR A 176 -9.32 -14.71 -20.89
N GLY A 177 -8.10 -14.46 -21.37
CA GLY A 177 -7.81 -14.41 -22.80
C GLY A 177 -8.42 -13.21 -23.53
N CYS A 178 -8.76 -12.14 -22.80
CA CYS A 178 -9.27 -10.91 -23.40
C CYS A 178 -8.22 -10.24 -24.28
N ALA A 179 -8.65 -9.59 -25.36
CA ALA A 179 -7.76 -8.79 -26.19
C ALA A 179 -7.22 -7.59 -25.42
N SER A 180 -6.01 -7.16 -25.76
CA SER A 180 -5.46 -5.93 -25.22
C SER A 180 -6.25 -4.73 -25.74
N VAL A 181 -6.75 -3.91 -24.82
CA VAL A 181 -7.53 -2.70 -25.11
C VAL A 181 -6.98 -1.53 -24.31
N ASP A 182 -7.46 -0.30 -24.59
CA ASP A 182 -7.12 0.85 -23.78
C ASP A 182 -7.71 0.75 -22.36
N LYS A 183 -7.17 1.54 -21.46
CA LYS A 183 -7.49 1.53 -20.03
C LYS A 183 -8.98 1.78 -19.74
N GLU A 184 -9.59 2.77 -20.39
CA GLU A 184 -10.98 3.10 -20.18
C GLU A 184 -11.91 1.97 -20.65
N THR A 185 -11.62 1.41 -21.82
CA THR A 185 -12.36 0.26 -22.36
C THR A 185 -12.28 -0.94 -21.41
N ALA A 186 -11.11 -1.23 -20.83
CA ALA A 186 -10.95 -2.30 -19.85
C ALA A 186 -11.77 -2.06 -18.58
N ILE A 187 -11.75 -0.83 -18.05
CA ILE A 187 -12.54 -0.45 -16.87
C ILE A 187 -14.04 -0.59 -17.15
N ARG A 188 -14.51 -0.10 -18.29
CA ARG A 188 -15.92 -0.22 -18.69
C ARG A 188 -16.35 -1.67 -18.86
N ALA A 189 -15.50 -2.51 -19.43
CA ALA A 189 -15.78 -3.94 -19.57
C ALA A 189 -15.91 -4.65 -18.21
N ALA A 190 -15.02 -4.35 -17.28
CA ALA A 190 -15.11 -4.86 -15.91
C ALA A 190 -16.36 -4.34 -15.19
N GLY A 191 -16.66 -3.05 -15.33
CA GLY A 191 -17.87 -2.45 -14.77
C GLY A 191 -19.16 -3.05 -15.34
N GLN A 192 -19.19 -3.33 -16.65
CA GLN A 192 -20.34 -3.99 -17.29
C GLN A 192 -20.54 -5.40 -16.71
N LEU A 193 -19.47 -6.15 -16.52
CA LEU A 193 -19.54 -7.48 -15.91
C LEU A 193 -20.06 -7.43 -14.46
N LEU A 194 -19.70 -6.42 -13.69
CA LEU A 194 -20.27 -6.18 -12.34
C LEU A 194 -21.78 -5.89 -12.41
N CYS A 195 -22.24 -5.11 -13.41
CA CYS A 195 -23.66 -4.85 -13.65
C CYS A 195 -24.43 -6.11 -14.06
N ASP A 196 -23.90 -6.88 -14.99
CA ASP A 196 -24.51 -8.11 -15.51
C ASP A 196 -24.71 -9.15 -14.41
N LEU A 197 -23.78 -9.20 -13.45
CA LEU A 197 -23.86 -10.07 -12.27
C LEU A 197 -24.69 -9.45 -11.12
N GLY A 198 -25.24 -8.25 -11.33
CA GLY A 198 -26.10 -7.56 -10.36
C GLY A 198 -25.39 -7.11 -9.09
N TYR A 199 -24.09 -6.82 -9.16
CA TYR A 199 -23.32 -6.28 -8.04
C TYR A 199 -23.50 -4.77 -7.89
N VAL A 200 -23.65 -4.06 -9.01
CA VAL A 200 -23.77 -2.59 -9.05
C VAL A 200 -24.83 -2.14 -10.07
N ASP A 201 -25.23 -0.88 -10.00
CA ASP A 201 -26.04 -0.23 -11.02
C ASP A 201 -25.18 0.29 -12.18
N ALA A 202 -25.78 0.55 -13.34
CA ALA A 202 -25.07 0.94 -14.55
C ALA A 202 -24.27 2.24 -14.41
N ASN A 203 -24.74 3.18 -13.59
CA ASN A 203 -24.06 4.45 -13.31
C ASN A 203 -22.73 4.27 -12.53
N TYR A 204 -22.52 3.12 -11.89
CA TYR A 204 -21.25 2.78 -11.24
C TYR A 204 -20.09 2.70 -12.22
N ILE A 205 -20.35 2.34 -13.49
CA ILE A 205 -19.32 2.23 -14.55
C ILE A 205 -18.66 3.59 -14.79
N ASP A 206 -19.46 4.65 -14.89
CA ASP A 206 -18.92 6.00 -15.09
C ASP A 206 -18.14 6.46 -13.84
N ALA A 207 -18.61 6.12 -12.65
CA ALA A 207 -17.88 6.39 -11.42
C ALA A 207 -16.53 5.65 -11.32
N MET A 208 -16.40 4.45 -11.92
CA MET A 208 -15.10 3.75 -12.03
C MET A 208 -14.15 4.50 -12.95
N VAL A 209 -14.64 5.02 -14.08
CA VAL A 209 -13.83 5.82 -15.01
C VAL A 209 -13.42 7.15 -14.37
N GLU A 210 -14.34 7.82 -13.70
CA GLU A 210 -14.04 9.07 -12.97
C GLU A 210 -13.01 8.85 -11.87
N ARG A 211 -13.11 7.76 -11.12
CA ARG A 211 -12.15 7.39 -10.08
C ARG A 211 -10.74 7.20 -10.66
N GLU A 212 -10.63 6.57 -11.81
CA GLU A 212 -9.34 6.36 -12.50
C GLU A 212 -8.71 7.67 -13.01
N LYS A 213 -9.53 8.69 -13.35
CA LYS A 213 -9.06 10.03 -13.73
C LYS A 213 -8.50 10.81 -12.55
N ILE A 214 -9.06 10.61 -11.35
CA ILE A 214 -8.58 11.28 -10.14
C ILE A 214 -7.22 10.71 -9.72
N VAL A 215 -7.12 9.40 -9.59
CA VAL A 215 -5.90 8.68 -9.19
C VAL A 215 -5.95 7.30 -9.83
N THR A 216 -4.85 6.87 -10.44
CA THR A 216 -4.79 5.55 -11.05
C THR A 216 -5.08 4.43 -10.05
N THR A 217 -5.83 3.45 -10.48
CA THR A 217 -6.11 2.21 -9.72
C THR A 217 -5.10 1.10 -10.02
N TYR A 218 -4.10 1.39 -10.84
CA TYR A 218 -3.00 0.46 -11.12
C TYR A 218 -2.10 0.29 -9.90
N MET A 219 -1.91 -0.96 -9.50
CA MET A 219 -1.17 -1.34 -8.29
C MET A 219 0.28 -1.75 -8.57
N GLY A 220 0.70 -1.75 -9.82
CA GLY A 220 1.98 -2.35 -10.23
C GLY A 220 1.86 -3.83 -10.54
N MET A 221 2.94 -4.44 -11.04
CA MET A 221 3.04 -5.88 -11.35
C MET A 221 1.95 -6.39 -12.32
N GLY A 222 1.45 -5.54 -13.21
CA GLY A 222 0.39 -5.91 -14.15
C GLY A 222 -1.01 -6.00 -13.56
N VAL A 223 -1.23 -5.51 -12.34
CA VAL A 223 -2.52 -5.57 -11.65
C VAL A 223 -3.12 -4.17 -11.49
N ALA A 224 -4.40 -4.01 -11.81
CA ALA A 224 -5.21 -2.85 -11.48
C ALA A 224 -6.46 -3.29 -10.71
N ILE A 225 -6.99 -2.43 -9.84
CA ILE A 225 -8.22 -2.67 -9.07
C ILE A 225 -9.20 -1.51 -9.32
N PRO A 226 -9.82 -1.44 -10.49
CA PRO A 226 -10.81 -0.40 -10.77
C PRO A 226 -12.01 -0.50 -9.82
N HIS A 227 -12.43 0.65 -9.29
CA HIS A 227 -13.59 0.76 -8.40
C HIS A 227 -14.18 2.17 -8.51
N GLY A 228 -15.42 2.36 -8.10
CA GLY A 228 -16.09 3.65 -8.17
C GLY A 228 -15.57 4.66 -7.15
N THR A 229 -15.97 5.92 -7.34
CA THR A 229 -15.76 7.01 -6.38
C THR A 229 -16.54 6.77 -5.08
N SER A 230 -16.19 7.51 -4.02
CA SER A 230 -16.89 7.41 -2.73
C SER A 230 -18.39 7.67 -2.83
N ASP A 231 -18.79 8.59 -3.68
CA ASP A 231 -20.20 8.98 -3.86
C ASP A 231 -21.03 7.89 -4.53
N ALA A 232 -20.38 7.02 -5.32
CA ALA A 232 -21.06 5.92 -6.01
C ALA A 232 -21.32 4.69 -5.11
N LYS A 233 -21.01 4.74 -3.81
CA LYS A 233 -21.24 3.60 -2.89
C LYS A 233 -22.71 3.21 -2.77
N GLU A 234 -23.62 4.13 -2.89
CA GLU A 234 -25.06 3.89 -2.82
C GLU A 234 -25.58 3.06 -4.02
N THR A 235 -24.84 3.01 -5.12
CA THR A 235 -25.18 2.22 -6.30
C THR A 235 -24.68 0.78 -6.24
N VAL A 236 -23.98 0.41 -5.17
CA VAL A 236 -23.52 -0.96 -4.91
C VAL A 236 -24.61 -1.76 -4.22
N LYS A 237 -25.12 -2.79 -4.89
CA LYS A 237 -26.21 -3.65 -4.41
C LYS A 237 -25.71 -4.77 -3.52
N LYS A 238 -24.55 -5.33 -3.85
CA LYS A 238 -23.90 -6.41 -3.09
C LYS A 238 -22.40 -6.44 -3.34
N SER A 239 -21.66 -6.97 -2.41
CA SER A 239 -20.20 -7.15 -2.58
C SER A 239 -19.90 -8.16 -3.68
N GLY A 240 -18.98 -7.83 -4.58
CA GLY A 240 -18.55 -8.72 -5.67
C GLY A 240 -17.19 -8.30 -6.25
N ILE A 241 -16.51 -9.26 -6.85
CA ILE A 241 -15.27 -9.08 -7.58
C ILE A 241 -15.43 -9.71 -8.95
N VAL A 242 -14.92 -9.05 -9.98
CA VAL A 242 -14.76 -9.60 -11.34
C VAL A 242 -13.30 -9.51 -11.76
N VAL A 243 -12.84 -10.44 -12.60
CA VAL A 243 -11.46 -10.54 -13.08
C VAL A 243 -11.44 -10.79 -14.58
#